data_b30f2544a4d41fbace23a1cc9b62796b
#
_entry.id   b30f2544a4d41fbace23a1cc9b62796b
#
_cell.length_a   1.000
_cell.length_b   1.000
_cell.length_c   1.000
_cell.angle_alpha   90.00
_cell.angle_beta   90.00
_cell.angle_gamma   90.00
#
_symmetry.space_group_name_H-M   'P 1'
#
loop_
_entity.id
_entity.type
_entity.pdbx_description
1 polymer ?
#
loop_
_entity_poly.entity_id
_entity_poly.type
_entity_poly.pdbx_seq_one_letter_code
_entity_poly.pdbx_strand_id
1 'polypeptide(L)'
;MPNIKYIARVLTGVRWKKLSHMLDVVHDKCGQSRVHTFFDILWCAARYGAGYYDYVMYGFYDLTARQRDTYLTRVRNRKVFELMNDPAYNDDFDDKLKFNVTFRDYLHRATLNGETATEQEMADFVAGQTYIFAKINHGDSGRGVERLRVADFDSPAAMLAYIREKKLVVLEHQLLQHPDMARLHPGSVNTMRILTDNVKGNVTIAYIIVKMGTGDSVCDNSGQGGILARVDMDTGRITTPATDDYFHLYDKHPDTGIPLVGYQLPMVPEAVALARQAAQVFPQMGHVGWDMAITPDGPAIIEGNNFPGTDLCQLAPLWPEKTGLWPYYKRILDLK
;
A
#
# COMPACT_ATOMS: atom_id res chain seq x y z
N MET A 1 18.63 19.71 18.59
CA MET A 1 17.80 19.95 19.82
C MET A 1 16.44 19.34 19.59
N PRO A 2 15.80 18.72 20.58
CA PRO A 2 14.46 18.16 20.42
C PRO A 2 13.47 19.29 20.06
N ASN A 3 12.60 19.05 19.08
CA ASN A 3 11.63 20.03 18.64
C ASN A 3 10.46 20.08 19.65
N ILE A 4 10.56 20.97 20.63
CA ILE A 4 9.56 21.14 21.73
C ILE A 4 8.15 21.39 21.16
N LYS A 5 8.02 22.12 20.04
CA LYS A 5 6.74 22.33 19.37
C LYS A 5 6.15 21.01 18.83
N TYR A 6 7.01 20.09 18.37
CA TYR A 6 6.58 18.77 17.93
C TYR A 6 6.09 17.93 19.11
N ILE A 7 6.80 17.94 20.23
CA ILE A 7 6.38 17.23 21.47
C ILE A 7 5.02 17.76 21.96
N ALA A 8 4.83 19.07 22.02
CA ALA A 8 3.54 19.66 22.39
C ALA A 8 2.41 19.22 21.43
N ARG A 9 2.67 19.22 20.11
CA ARG A 9 1.72 18.77 19.10
C ARG A 9 1.43 17.26 19.21
N VAL A 10 2.42 16.45 19.53
CA VAL A 10 2.26 15.01 19.78
C VAL A 10 1.35 14.82 21.01
N LEU A 11 1.56 15.54 22.09
CA LEU A 11 0.77 15.41 23.33
C LEU A 11 -0.69 15.89 23.15
N THR A 12 -0.94 16.93 22.37
CA THR A 12 -2.30 17.42 22.10
C THR A 12 -3.09 16.57 21.12
N GLY A 13 -2.41 15.81 20.23
CA GLY A 13 -3.01 14.92 19.24
C GLY A 13 -3.10 13.45 19.66
N VAL A 14 -2.70 13.12 20.90
CA VAL A 14 -2.68 11.72 21.37
C VAL A 14 -4.08 11.15 21.50
N ARG A 15 -4.32 10.04 20.84
CA ARG A 15 -5.46 9.17 21.13
C ARG A 15 -5.09 8.26 22.31
N TRP A 16 -5.38 8.71 23.53
CA TRP A 16 -4.96 8.04 24.78
C TRP A 16 -5.28 6.55 24.84
N LYS A 17 -6.45 6.13 24.34
CA LYS A 17 -6.82 4.71 24.25
C LYS A 17 -5.87 3.92 23.36
N LYS A 18 -5.48 4.50 22.19
CA LYS A 18 -4.51 3.85 21.30
C LYS A 18 -3.12 3.81 21.91
N LEU A 19 -2.66 4.90 22.52
CA LEU A 19 -1.37 4.91 23.23
C LEU A 19 -1.34 3.86 24.33
N SER A 20 -2.38 3.78 25.19
CA SER A 20 -2.47 2.76 26.24
C SER A 20 -2.34 1.34 25.65
N HIS A 21 -3.07 1.04 24.58
CA HIS A 21 -2.97 -0.24 23.89
C HIS A 21 -1.55 -0.51 23.36
N MET A 22 -0.89 0.49 22.76
CA MET A 22 0.49 0.33 22.29
C MET A 22 1.50 0.08 23.42
N LEU A 23 1.28 0.67 24.60
CA LEU A 23 2.09 0.37 25.80
C LEU A 23 1.90 -1.08 26.27
N ASP A 24 0.66 -1.61 26.17
CA ASP A 24 0.36 -3.00 26.50
C ASP A 24 1.03 -3.94 25.50
N VAL A 25 0.93 -3.67 24.19
CA VAL A 25 1.58 -4.46 23.15
C VAL A 25 3.10 -4.58 23.38
N VAL A 26 3.76 -3.49 23.75
CA VAL A 26 5.21 -3.54 24.05
C VAL A 26 5.48 -4.34 25.32
N HIS A 27 4.69 -4.14 26.36
CA HIS A 27 4.81 -4.89 27.61
C HIS A 27 4.69 -6.41 27.35
N ASP A 28 3.67 -6.81 26.61
CA ASP A 28 3.40 -8.22 26.30
C ASP A 28 4.50 -8.84 25.43
N LYS A 29 5.08 -8.06 24.50
CA LYS A 29 6.14 -8.53 23.59
C LYS A 29 7.51 -8.68 24.24
N CYS A 30 7.91 -7.79 25.13
CA CYS A 30 9.28 -7.75 25.66
C CYS A 30 9.39 -7.53 27.19
N GLY A 31 8.28 -7.47 27.92
CA GLY A 31 8.26 -7.27 29.37
C GLY A 31 8.66 -5.85 29.83
N GLN A 32 8.86 -4.90 28.91
CA GLN A 32 9.25 -3.54 29.25
C GLN A 32 8.12 -2.83 30.00
N SER A 33 8.45 -2.11 31.08
CA SER A 33 7.43 -1.42 31.88
C SER A 33 6.74 -0.30 31.07
N ARG A 34 5.44 -0.14 31.24
CA ARG A 34 4.64 0.90 30.54
C ARG A 34 5.18 2.31 30.75
N VAL A 35 5.67 2.59 31.95
CA VAL A 35 6.25 3.91 32.29
C VAL A 35 7.53 4.15 31.49
N HIS A 36 8.43 3.16 31.45
CA HIS A 36 9.65 3.26 30.65
C HIS A 36 9.32 3.43 29.17
N THR A 37 8.43 2.58 28.63
CA THR A 37 7.99 2.66 27.22
C THR A 37 7.41 4.04 26.90
N PHE A 38 6.60 4.62 27.79
CA PHE A 38 6.03 5.94 27.59
C PHE A 38 7.10 7.03 27.43
N PHE A 39 8.08 7.06 28.32
CA PHE A 39 9.17 8.04 28.22
C PHE A 39 10.09 7.79 27.03
N ASP A 40 10.35 6.52 26.68
CA ASP A 40 11.13 6.18 25.47
C ASP A 40 10.41 6.58 24.19
N ILE A 41 9.08 6.41 24.11
CA ILE A 41 8.25 6.94 23.02
C ILE A 41 8.40 8.46 22.90
N LEU A 42 8.33 9.21 24.00
CA LEU A 42 8.52 10.67 23.99
C LEU A 42 9.92 11.06 23.51
N TRP A 43 10.92 10.34 23.96
CA TRP A 43 12.30 10.51 23.50
C TRP A 43 12.44 10.25 22.00
N CYS A 44 11.88 9.13 21.51
CA CYS A 44 11.91 8.77 20.11
C CYS A 44 11.14 9.77 19.24
N ALA A 45 10.02 10.29 19.70
CA ALA A 45 9.29 11.35 19.04
C ALA A 45 10.14 12.63 18.90
N ALA A 46 10.83 13.02 19.98
CA ALA A 46 11.69 14.21 19.96
C ALA A 46 12.95 14.04 19.12
N ARG A 47 13.59 12.87 19.19
CA ARG A 47 14.91 12.62 18.58
C ARG A 47 14.83 12.17 17.13
N TYR A 48 13.86 11.30 16.78
CA TYR A 48 13.76 10.65 15.48
C TYR A 48 12.50 11.05 14.72
N GLY A 49 11.56 11.80 15.34
CA GLY A 49 10.24 12.07 14.78
C GLY A 49 9.35 10.83 14.71
N ALA A 50 9.61 9.82 15.56
CA ALA A 50 8.85 8.58 15.65
C ALA A 50 7.74 8.72 16.69
N GLY A 51 6.47 8.71 16.27
CA GLY A 51 5.33 8.68 17.17
C GLY A 51 5.14 7.30 17.84
N TYR A 52 4.14 7.18 18.71
CA TYR A 52 3.86 5.91 19.41
C TYR A 52 3.51 4.77 18.44
N TYR A 53 2.93 5.07 17.30
CA TYR A 53 2.62 4.10 16.25
C TYR A 53 3.91 3.62 15.58
N ASP A 54 4.77 4.55 15.10
CA ASP A 54 6.08 4.22 14.52
C ASP A 54 6.94 3.40 15.50
N TYR A 55 6.88 3.74 16.81
CA TYR A 55 7.65 3.06 17.85
C TYR A 55 7.34 1.57 17.92
N VAL A 56 6.06 1.21 17.86
CA VAL A 56 5.61 -0.19 17.92
C VAL A 56 5.82 -0.89 16.59
N MET A 57 5.43 -0.24 15.48
CA MET A 57 5.56 -0.80 14.14
C MET A 57 6.99 -1.21 13.80
N TYR A 58 7.93 -0.32 14.10
CA TYR A 58 9.35 -0.56 13.79
C TYR A 58 10.10 -1.32 14.87
N GLY A 59 9.42 -1.71 15.96
CA GLY A 59 10.03 -2.43 17.06
C GLY A 59 11.11 -1.63 17.79
N PHE A 60 10.94 -0.31 17.95
CA PHE A 60 11.93 0.57 18.56
C PHE A 60 12.33 0.14 19.98
N TYR A 61 11.44 -0.56 20.68
CA TYR A 61 11.72 -1.16 21.98
C TYR A 61 12.85 -2.21 21.97
N ASP A 62 13.16 -2.78 20.80
CA ASP A 62 14.21 -3.80 20.59
C ASP A 62 15.36 -3.27 19.71
N LEU A 63 15.49 -1.96 19.56
CA LEU A 63 16.51 -1.34 18.72
C LEU A 63 17.46 -0.46 19.53
N THR A 64 18.73 -0.49 19.17
CA THR A 64 19.74 0.47 19.65
C THR A 64 19.48 1.87 19.08
N ALA A 65 20.01 2.90 19.74
CA ALA A 65 19.91 4.29 19.28
C ALA A 65 20.43 4.47 17.83
N ARG A 66 21.51 3.75 17.45
CA ARG A 66 22.06 3.77 16.09
C ARG A 66 21.10 3.17 15.07
N GLN A 67 20.46 2.04 15.41
CA GLN A 67 19.46 1.41 14.55
C GLN A 67 18.23 2.28 14.38
N ARG A 68 17.66 2.81 15.48
CA ARG A 68 16.51 3.73 15.44
C ARG A 68 16.74 4.94 14.53
N ASP A 69 17.98 5.47 14.49
CA ASP A 69 18.31 6.61 13.61
C ASP A 69 18.33 6.27 12.12
N THR A 70 18.29 5.02 11.77
CA THR A 70 18.20 4.57 10.36
C THR A 70 16.79 4.50 9.81
N TYR A 71 15.75 4.58 10.65
CA TYR A 71 14.38 4.39 10.18
C TYR A 71 13.79 5.63 9.53
N LEU A 72 13.06 5.42 8.44
CA LEU A 72 12.25 6.42 7.77
C LEU A 72 10.95 6.60 8.55
N THR A 73 10.99 7.42 9.60
CA THR A 73 9.82 7.74 10.42
C THR A 73 8.82 8.60 9.64
N ARG A 74 7.59 8.69 10.11
CA ARG A 74 6.55 9.50 9.46
C ARG A 74 6.98 10.94 9.17
N VAL A 75 7.74 11.56 10.08
CA VAL A 75 8.27 12.93 9.87
C VAL A 75 9.32 12.95 8.75
N ARG A 76 10.19 11.96 8.69
CA ARG A 76 11.21 11.83 7.64
C ARG A 76 10.57 11.50 6.29
N ASN A 77 9.56 10.62 6.27
CA ASN A 77 8.81 10.28 5.07
C ASN A 77 8.12 11.52 4.47
N ARG A 78 7.50 12.34 5.32
CA ARG A 78 6.94 13.60 4.86
C ARG A 78 7.97 14.51 4.19
N LYS A 79 9.20 14.57 4.72
CA LYS A 79 10.29 15.30 4.10
C LYS A 79 10.67 14.71 2.74
N VAL A 80 10.73 13.38 2.62
CA VAL A 80 10.99 12.70 1.34
C VAL A 80 9.91 13.08 0.32
N PHE A 81 8.66 12.96 0.71
CA PHE A 81 7.51 13.34 -0.13
C PHE A 81 7.61 14.80 -0.59
N GLU A 82 7.83 15.75 0.32
CA GLU A 82 7.94 17.19 0.02
C GLU A 82 9.13 17.52 -0.92
N LEU A 83 10.18 16.67 -0.96
CA LEU A 83 11.34 16.85 -1.83
C LEU A 83 11.19 16.17 -3.19
N MET A 84 10.38 15.12 -3.28
CA MET A 84 10.30 14.26 -4.46
C MET A 84 9.01 14.41 -5.26
N ASN A 85 7.92 14.88 -4.62
CA ASN A 85 6.62 14.99 -5.26
C ASN A 85 6.16 16.44 -5.35
N ASP A 86 5.76 16.87 -6.54
CA ASP A 86 5.17 18.17 -6.76
C ASP A 86 3.66 18.10 -6.46
N PRO A 87 3.15 18.85 -5.46
CA PRO A 87 1.74 18.83 -5.09
C PRO A 87 0.77 19.20 -6.23
N ALA A 88 1.24 19.89 -7.27
CA ALA A 88 0.42 20.24 -8.44
C ALA A 88 -0.12 19.01 -9.19
N TYR A 89 0.55 17.86 -9.04
CA TYR A 89 0.18 16.60 -9.70
C TYR A 89 -0.53 15.59 -8.78
N ASN A 90 -0.82 15.97 -7.52
CA ASN A 90 -1.50 15.04 -6.59
C ASN A 90 -2.85 14.58 -7.13
N ASP A 91 -3.60 15.48 -7.76
CA ASP A 91 -4.93 15.20 -8.28
C ASP A 91 -4.93 14.15 -9.41
N ASP A 92 -3.83 14.01 -10.15
CA ASP A 92 -3.67 12.97 -11.17
C ASP A 92 -3.53 11.56 -10.58
N PHE A 93 -3.26 11.45 -9.28
CA PHE A 93 -3.21 10.21 -8.52
C PHE A 93 -4.43 10.01 -7.62
N ASP A 94 -4.96 11.08 -7.02
CA ASP A 94 -6.06 11.02 -6.06
C ASP A 94 -7.43 10.91 -6.76
N ASP A 95 -7.55 11.44 -7.99
CA ASP A 95 -8.72 11.30 -8.87
C ASP A 95 -8.56 10.05 -9.75
N LYS A 96 -9.32 8.98 -9.42
CA LYS A 96 -9.21 7.69 -10.12
C LYS A 96 -9.61 7.76 -11.61
N LEU A 97 -10.51 8.66 -11.97
CA LEU A 97 -10.88 8.87 -13.38
C LEU A 97 -9.72 9.47 -14.16
N LYS A 98 -9.03 10.48 -13.62
CA LYS A 98 -7.82 11.06 -14.22
C LYS A 98 -6.69 10.03 -14.26
N PHE A 99 -6.48 9.30 -13.15
CA PHE A 99 -5.49 8.23 -13.08
C PHE A 99 -5.71 7.19 -14.19
N ASN A 100 -6.95 6.73 -14.38
CA ASN A 100 -7.29 5.75 -15.40
C ASN A 100 -7.06 6.26 -16.84
N VAL A 101 -7.26 7.55 -17.09
CA VAL A 101 -6.94 8.16 -18.39
C VAL A 101 -5.44 8.23 -18.61
N THR A 102 -4.70 8.73 -17.62
CA THR A 102 -3.26 8.97 -17.71
C THR A 102 -2.46 7.67 -17.79
N PHE A 103 -2.83 6.68 -16.98
CA PHE A 103 -2.13 5.39 -16.91
C PHE A 103 -2.80 4.28 -17.71
N ARG A 104 -3.71 4.60 -18.65
CA ARG A 104 -4.51 3.63 -19.41
C ARG A 104 -3.70 2.48 -19.97
N ASP A 105 -2.53 2.75 -20.52
CA ASP A 105 -1.67 1.75 -21.17
C ASP A 105 -0.98 0.81 -20.17
N TYR A 106 -1.07 1.11 -18.89
CA TYR A 106 -0.49 0.32 -17.78
C TYR A 106 -1.53 -0.43 -16.95
N LEU A 107 -2.84 -0.14 -17.16
CA LEU A 107 -3.92 -0.75 -16.37
C LEU A 107 -4.24 -2.18 -16.84
N HIS A 108 -3.98 -2.49 -18.09
CA HIS A 108 -4.27 -3.78 -18.76
C HIS A 108 -5.71 -4.29 -18.50
N ARG A 109 -6.65 -3.38 -18.32
CA ARG A 109 -8.09 -3.62 -18.21
C ARG A 109 -8.89 -2.46 -18.79
N ALA A 110 -10.10 -2.73 -19.24
CA ALA A 110 -11.01 -1.68 -19.68
C ALA A 110 -11.52 -0.88 -18.47
N THR A 111 -11.66 0.43 -18.66
CA THR A 111 -12.22 1.36 -17.68
C THR A 111 -13.27 2.25 -18.35
N LEU A 112 -14.30 2.68 -17.59
CA LEU A 112 -15.33 3.57 -18.09
C LEU A 112 -15.69 4.59 -17.00
N ASN A 113 -15.89 5.84 -17.43
CA ASN A 113 -16.44 6.89 -16.54
C ASN A 113 -17.97 6.77 -16.50
N GLY A 114 -18.52 6.18 -15.45
CA GLY A 114 -19.96 5.98 -15.28
C GLY A 114 -20.75 7.27 -15.08
N GLU A 115 -20.09 8.38 -14.71
CA GLU A 115 -20.76 9.69 -14.58
C GLU A 115 -21.20 10.24 -15.92
N THR A 116 -20.35 10.12 -16.94
CA THR A 116 -20.58 10.69 -18.29
C THR A 116 -21.00 9.65 -19.34
N ALA A 117 -20.84 8.36 -19.05
CA ALA A 117 -21.14 7.28 -20.00
C ALA A 117 -22.57 7.32 -20.50
N THR A 118 -22.74 7.07 -21.80
CA THR A 118 -24.03 6.80 -22.43
C THR A 118 -24.49 5.37 -22.16
N GLU A 119 -25.78 5.09 -22.40
CA GLU A 119 -26.31 3.71 -22.30
C GLU A 119 -25.58 2.76 -23.26
N GLN A 120 -25.24 3.23 -24.46
CA GLN A 120 -24.54 2.42 -25.45
C GLN A 120 -23.11 2.09 -24.99
N GLU A 121 -22.36 3.06 -24.49
CA GLU A 121 -21.02 2.83 -23.92
C GLU A 121 -21.06 1.85 -22.76
N MET A 122 -22.10 1.95 -21.90
CA MET A 122 -22.30 1.01 -20.81
C MET A 122 -22.65 -0.39 -21.31
N ALA A 123 -23.52 -0.50 -22.33
CA ALA A 123 -23.86 -1.78 -22.94
C ALA A 123 -22.61 -2.46 -23.54
N ASP A 124 -21.79 -1.71 -24.26
CA ASP A 124 -20.54 -2.20 -24.84
C ASP A 124 -19.54 -2.59 -23.76
N PHE A 125 -19.45 -1.80 -22.69
CA PHE A 125 -18.53 -2.06 -21.57
C PHE A 125 -18.87 -3.33 -20.80
N VAL A 126 -20.15 -3.62 -20.57
CA VAL A 126 -20.57 -4.84 -19.83
C VAL A 126 -20.73 -6.06 -20.72
N ALA A 127 -20.59 -5.92 -22.04
CA ALA A 127 -20.77 -7.04 -22.97
C ALA A 127 -19.77 -8.17 -22.67
N GLY A 128 -20.29 -9.38 -22.41
CA GLY A 128 -19.50 -10.55 -22.05
C GLY A 128 -18.94 -10.56 -20.63
N GLN A 129 -19.22 -9.55 -19.82
CA GLN A 129 -18.79 -9.50 -18.42
C GLN A 129 -19.84 -10.14 -17.48
N THR A 130 -19.39 -10.98 -16.57
CA THR A 130 -20.22 -11.48 -15.47
C THR A 130 -20.30 -10.46 -14.32
N TYR A 131 -19.16 -9.84 -14.04
CA TYR A 131 -18.99 -8.83 -13.01
C TYR A 131 -18.17 -7.67 -13.50
N ILE A 132 -18.44 -6.48 -12.98
CA ILE A 132 -17.57 -5.31 -13.06
C ILE A 132 -17.28 -4.78 -11.66
N PHE A 133 -16.20 -4.02 -11.51
CA PHE A 133 -15.93 -3.25 -10.30
C PHE A 133 -16.36 -1.81 -10.51
N ALA A 134 -17.08 -1.27 -9.53
CA ALA A 134 -17.51 0.11 -9.48
C ALA A 134 -16.97 0.78 -8.21
N LYS A 135 -16.34 1.94 -8.36
CA LYS A 135 -15.64 2.62 -7.27
C LYS A 135 -16.05 4.09 -7.19
N ILE A 136 -15.99 4.66 -5.99
CA ILE A 136 -16.02 6.13 -5.84
C ILE A 136 -14.75 6.74 -6.41
N ASN A 137 -14.86 7.96 -6.96
CA ASN A 137 -13.70 8.62 -7.60
C ASN A 137 -12.62 8.97 -6.59
N HIS A 138 -12.99 9.60 -5.47
CA HIS A 138 -12.06 9.95 -4.40
C HIS A 138 -12.27 9.06 -3.18
N GLY A 139 -11.28 8.28 -2.80
CA GLY A 139 -11.32 7.38 -1.65
C GLY A 139 -10.12 6.46 -1.61
N ASP A 140 -9.82 5.96 -0.43
CA ASP A 140 -8.67 5.11 -0.12
C ASP A 140 -9.07 3.81 0.59
N SER A 141 -8.11 2.93 0.75
CA SER A 141 -8.20 1.73 1.61
C SER A 141 -9.34 0.76 1.25
N GLY A 142 -9.74 0.69 -0.02
CA GLY A 142 -10.79 -0.23 -0.50
C GLY A 142 -12.22 0.16 -0.10
N ARG A 143 -12.42 1.34 0.52
CA ARG A 143 -13.77 1.84 0.82
C ARG A 143 -14.43 2.37 -0.45
N GLY A 144 -15.76 2.10 -0.57
CA GLY A 144 -16.52 2.56 -1.73
C GLY A 144 -16.14 1.81 -3.01
N VAL A 145 -15.81 0.52 -2.90
CA VAL A 145 -15.62 -0.41 -4.01
C VAL A 145 -16.72 -1.46 -3.93
N GLU A 146 -17.44 -1.64 -5.01
CA GLU A 146 -18.45 -2.68 -5.15
C GLU A 146 -18.16 -3.57 -6.35
N ARG A 147 -18.35 -4.88 -6.21
CA ARG A 147 -18.38 -5.83 -7.31
C ARG A 147 -19.82 -6.02 -7.73
N LEU A 148 -20.18 -5.52 -8.90
CA LEU A 148 -21.52 -5.56 -9.44
C LEU A 148 -21.67 -6.73 -10.40
N ARG A 149 -22.69 -7.57 -10.19
CA ARG A 149 -23.05 -8.63 -11.14
C ARG A 149 -23.93 -8.01 -12.24
N VAL A 150 -23.51 -8.14 -13.50
CA VAL A 150 -24.22 -7.52 -14.62
C VAL A 150 -25.67 -8.03 -14.73
N ALA A 151 -25.88 -9.32 -14.49
CA ALA A 151 -27.21 -9.93 -14.57
C ALA A 151 -28.22 -9.50 -13.46
N ASP A 152 -27.76 -8.74 -12.46
CA ASP A 152 -28.65 -8.22 -11.41
C ASP A 152 -29.35 -6.91 -11.83
N PHE A 153 -29.06 -6.40 -13.04
CA PHE A 153 -29.64 -5.17 -13.58
C PHE A 153 -30.45 -5.46 -14.85
N ASP A 154 -31.65 -4.89 -14.92
CA ASP A 154 -32.58 -5.09 -16.04
C ASP A 154 -32.09 -4.50 -17.36
N SER A 155 -31.20 -3.48 -17.30
CA SER A 155 -30.65 -2.79 -18.47
C SER A 155 -29.39 -2.02 -18.13
N PRO A 156 -28.56 -1.65 -19.14
CA PRO A 156 -27.44 -0.72 -18.96
C PRO A 156 -27.84 0.63 -18.35
N ALA A 157 -29.02 1.14 -18.70
CA ALA A 157 -29.59 2.36 -18.13
C ALA A 157 -29.87 2.22 -16.62
N ALA A 158 -30.46 1.11 -16.20
CA ALA A 158 -30.73 0.82 -14.79
C ALA A 158 -29.42 0.72 -13.98
N MET A 159 -28.40 0.09 -14.57
CA MET A 159 -27.08 -0.02 -13.96
C MET A 159 -26.39 1.34 -13.83
N LEU A 160 -26.44 2.19 -14.87
CA LEU A 160 -25.93 3.58 -14.80
C LEU A 160 -26.66 4.41 -13.75
N ALA A 161 -27.98 4.28 -13.64
CA ALA A 161 -28.76 4.98 -12.63
C ALA A 161 -28.29 4.60 -11.21
N TYR A 162 -28.12 3.31 -10.93
CA TYR A 162 -27.60 2.80 -9.65
C TYR A 162 -26.20 3.35 -9.36
N ILE A 163 -25.27 3.26 -10.34
CA ILE A 163 -23.90 3.71 -10.20
C ILE A 163 -23.82 5.20 -9.87
N ARG A 164 -24.65 6.03 -10.55
CA ARG A 164 -24.69 7.49 -10.32
C ARG A 164 -25.32 7.83 -8.97
N GLU A 165 -26.39 7.14 -8.57
CA GLU A 165 -26.99 7.31 -7.24
C GLU A 165 -25.99 7.01 -6.12
N LYS A 166 -25.22 5.91 -6.27
CA LYS A 166 -24.20 5.50 -5.30
C LYS A 166 -22.88 6.23 -5.43
N LYS A 167 -22.71 7.08 -6.47
CA LYS A 167 -21.44 7.78 -6.81
C LYS A 167 -20.27 6.82 -7.08
N LEU A 168 -20.55 5.63 -7.57
CA LEU A 168 -19.55 4.59 -7.92
C LEU A 168 -19.09 4.75 -9.38
N VAL A 169 -18.67 5.94 -9.74
CA VAL A 169 -18.50 6.37 -11.14
C VAL A 169 -17.26 5.83 -11.84
N VAL A 170 -16.31 5.25 -11.13
CA VAL A 170 -15.11 4.63 -11.72
C VAL A 170 -15.41 3.15 -11.97
N LEU A 171 -15.59 2.80 -13.23
CA LEU A 171 -15.92 1.43 -13.63
C LEU A 171 -14.69 0.73 -14.22
N GLU A 172 -14.47 -0.51 -13.82
CA GLU A 172 -13.34 -1.32 -14.24
C GLU A 172 -13.77 -2.75 -14.52
N HIS A 173 -13.19 -3.36 -15.57
CA HIS A 173 -13.31 -4.81 -15.76
C HIS A 173 -12.57 -5.55 -14.65
N GLN A 174 -13.06 -6.74 -14.32
CA GLN A 174 -12.42 -7.60 -13.36
C GLN A 174 -11.05 -8.05 -13.88
N LEU A 175 -10.01 -7.86 -13.07
CA LEU A 175 -8.71 -8.47 -13.30
C LEU A 175 -8.75 -9.93 -12.83
N LEU A 176 -8.34 -10.83 -13.72
CA LEU A 176 -8.10 -12.24 -13.35
C LEU A 176 -6.65 -12.36 -12.88
N GLN A 177 -6.44 -12.79 -11.65
CA GLN A 177 -5.09 -12.95 -11.14
C GLN A 177 -4.41 -14.21 -11.70
N HIS A 178 -3.09 -14.16 -11.81
CA HIS A 178 -2.27 -15.30 -12.21
C HIS A 178 -2.53 -16.51 -11.29
N PRO A 179 -2.59 -17.75 -11.81
CA PRO A 179 -2.88 -18.93 -11.00
C PRO A 179 -2.00 -19.07 -9.77
N ASP A 180 -0.70 -18.78 -9.84
CA ASP A 180 0.20 -18.84 -8.68
C ASP A 180 -0.09 -17.75 -7.64
N MET A 181 -0.60 -16.57 -8.05
CA MET A 181 -1.10 -15.57 -7.11
C MET A 181 -2.40 -16.05 -6.45
N ALA A 182 -3.32 -16.63 -7.26
CA ALA A 182 -4.59 -17.17 -6.77
C ALA A 182 -4.43 -18.31 -5.76
N ARG A 183 -3.34 -19.07 -5.84
CA ARG A 183 -3.02 -20.12 -4.85
C ARG A 183 -2.81 -19.55 -3.44
N LEU A 184 -2.28 -18.34 -3.31
CA LEU A 184 -2.11 -17.69 -2.01
C LEU A 184 -3.48 -17.37 -1.41
N HIS A 185 -4.32 -16.64 -2.13
CA HIS A 185 -5.70 -16.38 -1.75
C HIS A 185 -6.57 -16.22 -3.00
N PRO A 186 -7.53 -17.12 -3.26
CA PRO A 186 -8.36 -17.08 -4.46
C PRO A 186 -9.50 -16.07 -4.38
N GLY A 187 -9.90 -15.63 -3.18
CA GLY A 187 -11.07 -14.77 -2.94
C GLY A 187 -10.86 -13.31 -3.31
N SER A 188 -9.62 -12.86 -3.35
CA SER A 188 -9.25 -11.48 -3.73
C SER A 188 -8.09 -11.48 -4.71
N VAL A 189 -7.91 -10.36 -5.41
CA VAL A 189 -6.67 -10.12 -6.16
C VAL A 189 -5.57 -9.78 -5.17
N ASN A 190 -4.55 -10.64 -5.07
CA ASN A 190 -3.36 -10.40 -4.27
C ASN A 190 -2.43 -9.48 -5.06
N THR A 191 -1.95 -8.40 -4.46
CA THR A 191 -1.19 -7.37 -5.15
C THR A 191 0.25 -7.29 -4.67
N MET A 192 1.12 -6.76 -5.52
CA MET A 192 2.45 -6.31 -5.13
C MET A 192 2.45 -4.78 -5.00
N ARG A 193 2.82 -4.27 -3.83
CA ARG A 193 3.19 -2.87 -3.63
C ARG A 193 4.65 -2.71 -4.01
N ILE A 194 4.91 -1.99 -5.11
CA ILE A 194 6.26 -1.65 -5.57
C ILE A 194 6.49 -0.17 -5.35
N LEU A 195 7.49 0.18 -4.54
CA LEU A 195 7.85 1.59 -4.32
C LEU A 195 8.96 2.00 -5.28
N THR A 196 8.66 2.99 -6.12
CA THR A 196 9.63 3.63 -7.01
C THR A 196 10.08 4.98 -6.48
N ASP A 197 11.37 5.25 -6.64
CA ASP A 197 11.99 6.55 -6.42
C ASP A 197 12.63 7.03 -7.71
N ASN A 198 12.08 8.09 -8.31
CA ASN A 198 12.58 8.72 -9.53
C ASN A 198 13.34 10.01 -9.16
N VAL A 199 14.66 9.94 -9.21
CA VAL A 199 15.51 11.10 -8.97
C VAL A 199 16.16 11.51 -10.29
N LYS A 200 15.74 12.64 -10.84
CA LYS A 200 16.26 13.20 -12.11
C LYS A 200 16.23 12.19 -13.28
N GLY A 201 15.15 11.41 -13.39
CA GLY A 201 14.97 10.42 -14.46
C GLY A 201 15.58 9.04 -14.15
N ASN A 202 16.36 8.91 -13.07
CA ASN A 202 16.85 7.61 -12.62
C ASN A 202 15.84 6.98 -11.65
N VAL A 203 15.12 5.95 -12.11
CA VAL A 203 14.12 5.22 -11.33
C VAL A 203 14.74 4.03 -10.62
N THR A 204 14.72 4.06 -9.31
CA THR A 204 15.12 2.95 -8.44
C THR A 204 13.91 2.33 -7.74
N ILE A 205 13.99 1.06 -7.36
CA ILE A 205 12.98 0.38 -6.55
C ILE A 205 13.49 0.37 -5.11
N ALA A 206 12.71 0.92 -4.19
CA ALA A 206 13.08 0.94 -2.77
C ALA A 206 12.72 -0.37 -2.07
N TYR A 207 11.56 -0.95 -2.37
CA TYR A 207 11.12 -2.24 -1.83
C TYR A 207 9.96 -2.82 -2.64
N ILE A 208 9.71 -4.13 -2.43
CA ILE A 208 8.52 -4.83 -2.89
C ILE A 208 7.87 -5.56 -1.71
N ILE A 209 6.56 -5.37 -1.54
CA ILE A 209 5.73 -6.08 -0.56
C ILE A 209 4.60 -6.78 -1.32
N VAL A 210 4.37 -8.06 -1.05
CA VAL A 210 3.15 -8.73 -1.49
C VAL A 210 2.07 -8.54 -0.43
N LYS A 211 0.88 -8.17 -0.86
CA LYS A 211 -0.35 -8.09 -0.05
C LYS A 211 -1.25 -9.25 -0.43
N MET A 212 -1.80 -9.92 0.56
CA MET A 212 -2.64 -11.11 0.38
C MET A 212 -3.92 -10.94 1.20
N GLY A 213 -5.06 -11.25 0.59
CA GLY A 213 -6.32 -11.30 1.33
C GLY A 213 -6.37 -12.47 2.29
N THR A 214 -7.34 -12.47 3.18
CA THR A 214 -7.63 -13.57 4.11
C THR A 214 -9.14 -13.73 4.32
N GLY A 215 -9.58 -14.92 4.69
CA GLY A 215 -10.98 -15.23 4.95
C GLY A 215 -11.86 -14.98 3.72
N ASP A 216 -13.02 -14.39 3.94
CA ASP A 216 -13.98 -14.04 2.88
C ASP A 216 -13.73 -12.66 2.26
N SER A 217 -12.56 -12.04 2.52
CA SER A 217 -12.24 -10.72 1.98
C SER A 217 -12.12 -10.75 0.46
N VAL A 218 -12.74 -9.77 -0.19
CA VAL A 218 -12.63 -9.55 -1.65
C VAL A 218 -11.47 -8.61 -2.01
N CYS A 219 -10.71 -8.15 -1.02
CA CYS A 219 -9.53 -7.30 -1.21
C CYS A 219 -8.39 -7.75 -0.28
N ASP A 220 -7.17 -7.36 -0.63
CA ASP A 220 -5.91 -7.71 0.06
C ASP A 220 -5.43 -6.64 1.05
N ASN A 221 -6.26 -5.65 1.34
CA ASN A 221 -5.87 -4.53 2.21
C ASN A 221 -5.71 -4.99 3.66
N SER A 222 -4.57 -4.65 4.29
CA SER A 222 -4.29 -5.01 5.67
C SER A 222 -5.32 -4.48 6.66
N GLY A 223 -5.86 -3.27 6.42
CA GLY A 223 -6.95 -2.70 7.22
C GLY A 223 -8.27 -3.47 7.15
N GLN A 224 -8.40 -4.45 6.25
CA GLN A 224 -9.55 -5.36 6.11
C GLN A 224 -9.16 -6.83 6.41
N GLY A 225 -8.08 -7.01 7.15
CA GLY A 225 -7.60 -8.33 7.57
C GLY A 225 -6.56 -8.97 6.65
N GLY A 226 -6.15 -8.31 5.57
CA GLY A 226 -5.07 -8.79 4.70
C GLY A 226 -3.73 -8.88 5.42
N ILE A 227 -2.85 -9.71 4.89
CA ILE A 227 -1.50 -9.94 5.41
C ILE A 227 -0.44 -9.50 4.39
N LEU A 228 0.73 -9.13 4.88
CA LEU A 228 1.83 -8.55 4.12
C LEU A 228 3.10 -9.35 4.30
N ALA A 229 3.86 -9.54 3.21
CA ALA A 229 5.19 -10.14 3.29
C ALA A 229 6.19 -9.43 2.37
N ARG A 230 7.47 -9.42 2.75
CA ARG A 230 8.52 -8.83 1.94
C ARG A 230 8.91 -9.75 0.80
N VAL A 231 9.18 -9.14 -0.36
CA VAL A 231 9.61 -9.85 -1.57
C VAL A 231 11.04 -9.40 -1.93
N ASP A 232 11.88 -10.36 -2.23
CA ASP A 232 13.20 -10.11 -2.80
C ASP A 232 13.07 -9.75 -4.29
N MET A 233 13.60 -8.62 -4.66
CA MET A 233 13.45 -8.04 -5.99
C MET A 233 14.18 -8.83 -7.08
N ASP A 234 15.30 -9.46 -6.74
CA ASP A 234 16.15 -10.15 -7.70
C ASP A 234 15.64 -11.57 -7.97
N THR A 235 15.15 -12.23 -6.94
CA THR A 235 14.68 -13.62 -7.04
C THR A 235 13.15 -13.74 -7.20
N GLY A 236 12.40 -12.70 -6.84
CA GLY A 236 10.93 -12.73 -6.82
C GLY A 236 10.35 -13.61 -5.71
N ARG A 237 11.13 -13.98 -4.70
CA ARG A 237 10.67 -14.83 -3.59
C ARG A 237 10.23 -14.03 -2.39
N ILE A 238 9.22 -14.53 -1.71
CA ILE A 238 8.86 -14.03 -0.37
C ILE A 238 10.00 -14.38 0.59
N THR A 239 10.50 -13.40 1.33
CA THR A 239 11.69 -13.55 2.21
C THR A 239 11.38 -13.53 3.69
N THR A 240 10.15 -13.16 4.07
CA THR A 240 9.75 -13.07 5.48
C THR A 240 8.44 -13.81 5.73
N PRO A 241 8.14 -14.22 6.96
CA PRO A 241 6.76 -14.50 7.35
C PRO A 241 5.88 -13.31 7.00
N ALA A 242 4.57 -13.54 6.80
CA ALA A 242 3.64 -12.41 6.66
C ALA A 242 3.25 -11.84 8.03
N THR A 243 2.74 -10.63 8.02
CA THR A 243 2.18 -9.97 9.20
C THR A 243 0.90 -9.22 8.85
N ASP A 244 0.01 -9.04 9.84
CA ASP A 244 -1.18 -8.21 9.77
C ASP A 244 -0.98 -6.86 10.49
N ASP A 245 -2.02 -6.03 10.55
CA ASP A 245 -2.01 -4.72 11.24
C ASP A 245 -1.89 -4.86 12.78
N TYR A 246 -2.06 -6.06 13.33
CA TYR A 246 -1.89 -6.38 14.75
C TYR A 246 -0.51 -6.97 15.07
N PHE A 247 0.36 -7.11 14.06
CA PHE A 247 1.70 -7.69 14.16
C PHE A 247 1.74 -9.19 14.52
N HIS A 248 0.67 -9.93 14.21
CA HIS A 248 0.74 -11.40 14.24
C HIS A 248 1.64 -11.88 13.10
N LEU A 249 2.28 -13.03 13.31
CA LEU A 249 3.17 -13.63 12.33
C LEU A 249 2.52 -14.86 11.70
N TYR A 250 2.69 -14.99 10.39
CA TYR A 250 2.15 -16.09 9.59
C TYR A 250 3.27 -16.71 8.75
N ASP A 251 3.75 -17.88 9.14
CA ASP A 251 4.71 -18.68 8.35
C ASP A 251 4.03 -19.30 7.12
N LYS A 252 2.72 -19.53 7.22
CA LYS A 252 1.85 -20.04 6.18
C LYS A 252 0.63 -19.14 6.03
N HIS A 253 0.09 -19.07 4.82
CA HIS A 253 -1.17 -18.37 4.60
C HIS A 253 -2.29 -19.00 5.44
N PRO A 254 -3.06 -18.24 6.22
CA PRO A 254 -4.00 -18.78 7.21
C PRO A 254 -5.10 -19.67 6.60
N ASP A 255 -5.59 -19.33 5.40
CA ASP A 255 -6.69 -20.06 4.77
C ASP A 255 -6.20 -21.22 3.90
N THR A 256 -5.12 -21.03 3.15
CA THR A 256 -4.64 -22.04 2.17
C THR A 256 -3.56 -22.95 2.73
N GLY A 257 -2.94 -22.59 3.85
CA GLY A 257 -1.84 -23.34 4.45
C GLY A 257 -0.53 -23.34 3.65
N ILE A 258 -0.44 -22.52 2.59
CA ILE A 258 0.75 -22.43 1.74
C ILE A 258 1.89 -21.78 2.53
N PRO A 259 3.08 -22.40 2.58
CA PRO A 259 4.28 -21.80 3.16
C PRO A 259 4.62 -20.50 2.43
N LEU A 260 4.85 -19.41 3.17
CA LEU A 260 5.08 -18.10 2.59
C LEU A 260 6.57 -17.86 2.27
N VAL A 261 7.45 -18.07 3.24
CA VAL A 261 8.90 -17.88 3.02
C VAL A 261 9.40 -18.84 1.94
N GLY A 262 10.03 -18.28 0.94
CA GLY A 262 10.54 -19.03 -0.23
C GLY A 262 9.49 -19.20 -1.35
N TYR A 263 8.23 -18.81 -1.15
CA TYR A 263 7.23 -18.86 -2.22
C TYR A 263 7.65 -17.98 -3.39
N GLN A 264 7.63 -18.55 -4.60
CA GLN A 264 8.00 -17.87 -5.83
C GLN A 264 6.80 -17.11 -6.37
N LEU A 265 6.88 -15.79 -6.39
CA LEU A 265 5.87 -14.95 -7.06
C LEU A 265 6.15 -14.93 -8.57
N PRO A 266 5.10 -14.98 -9.41
CA PRO A 266 5.26 -14.90 -10.85
C PRO A 266 5.55 -13.46 -11.30
N MET A 267 6.27 -13.30 -12.41
CA MET A 267 6.43 -12.05 -13.19
C MET A 267 6.93 -10.84 -12.37
N VAL A 268 7.74 -11.04 -11.33
CA VAL A 268 8.29 -9.93 -10.53
C VAL A 268 9.19 -9.02 -11.37
N PRO A 269 10.08 -9.53 -12.25
CA PRO A 269 10.87 -8.67 -13.14
C PRO A 269 10.02 -7.81 -14.07
N GLU A 270 8.94 -8.36 -14.62
CA GLU A 270 7.99 -7.66 -15.51
C GLU A 270 7.23 -6.58 -14.73
N ALA A 271 6.80 -6.87 -13.50
CA ALA A 271 6.13 -5.90 -12.63
C ALA A 271 7.07 -4.74 -12.27
N VAL A 272 8.34 -5.02 -11.97
CA VAL A 272 9.38 -4.00 -11.75
C VAL A 272 9.59 -3.15 -12.99
N ALA A 273 9.63 -3.76 -14.18
CA ALA A 273 9.78 -3.04 -15.45
C ALA A 273 8.58 -2.11 -15.69
N LEU A 274 7.35 -2.59 -15.46
CA LEU A 274 6.13 -1.79 -15.59
C LEU A 274 6.12 -0.62 -14.60
N ALA A 275 6.51 -0.84 -13.33
CA ALA A 275 6.63 0.21 -12.31
C ALA A 275 7.61 1.30 -12.73
N ARG A 276 8.76 0.91 -13.26
CA ARG A 276 9.77 1.86 -13.78
C ARG A 276 9.24 2.70 -14.93
N GLN A 277 8.47 2.10 -15.85
CA GLN A 277 7.85 2.82 -16.97
C GLN A 277 6.78 3.80 -16.47
N ALA A 278 5.89 3.35 -15.59
CA ALA A 278 4.85 4.20 -15.01
C ALA A 278 5.43 5.41 -14.24
N ALA A 279 6.53 5.21 -13.50
CA ALA A 279 7.22 6.29 -12.79
C ALA A 279 7.86 7.35 -13.72
N GLN A 280 7.94 7.10 -15.04
CA GLN A 280 8.42 8.08 -16.01
C GLN A 280 7.28 8.94 -16.59
N VAL A 281 6.02 8.57 -16.40
CA VAL A 281 4.86 9.31 -16.94
C VAL A 281 4.77 10.69 -16.30
N PHE A 282 4.98 10.77 -14.98
CA PHE A 282 5.10 12.03 -14.22
C PHE A 282 6.44 12.09 -13.49
N PRO A 283 7.50 12.58 -14.13
CA PRO A 283 8.81 12.73 -13.45
C PRO A 283 8.75 13.64 -12.23
N GLN A 284 7.74 14.51 -12.14
CA GLN A 284 7.48 15.41 -11.01
C GLN A 284 6.96 14.66 -9.77
N MET A 285 6.47 13.43 -9.93
CA MET A 285 6.01 12.55 -8.86
C MET A 285 7.08 11.48 -8.64
N GLY A 286 8.16 11.89 -7.99
CA GLY A 286 9.35 11.05 -7.84
C GLY A 286 9.24 9.93 -6.81
N HIS A 287 8.23 9.93 -5.95
CA HIS A 287 8.06 8.96 -4.86
C HIS A 287 6.65 8.38 -4.89
N VAL A 288 6.49 7.21 -5.52
CA VAL A 288 5.18 6.60 -5.78
C VAL A 288 5.18 5.11 -5.42
N GLY A 289 4.17 4.70 -4.68
CA GLY A 289 3.89 3.28 -4.38
C GLY A 289 2.82 2.73 -5.32
N TRP A 290 3.22 1.81 -6.21
CA TRP A 290 2.33 1.18 -7.19
C TRP A 290 1.72 -0.10 -6.64
N ASP A 291 0.40 -0.21 -6.65
CA ASP A 291 -0.30 -1.47 -6.40
C ASP A 291 -0.52 -2.19 -7.73
N MET A 292 0.06 -3.37 -7.85
CA MET A 292 0.06 -4.15 -9.07
C MET A 292 -0.58 -5.53 -8.89
N ALA A 293 -1.54 -5.85 -9.75
CA ALA A 293 -2.00 -7.21 -9.94
C ALA A 293 -1.09 -7.94 -10.92
N ILE A 294 -0.91 -9.23 -10.72
CA ILE A 294 -0.29 -10.10 -11.72
C ILE A 294 -1.38 -10.93 -12.39
N THR A 295 -1.55 -10.76 -13.68
CA THR A 295 -2.50 -11.51 -14.51
C THR A 295 -1.77 -12.57 -15.33
N PRO A 296 -2.47 -13.53 -15.95
CA PRO A 296 -1.84 -14.47 -16.86
C PRO A 296 -1.14 -13.81 -18.06
N ASP A 297 -1.60 -12.61 -18.46
CA ASP A 297 -1.10 -11.87 -19.62
C ASP A 297 0.02 -10.86 -19.25
N GLY A 298 0.28 -10.67 -17.96
CA GLY A 298 1.30 -9.76 -17.45
C GLY A 298 0.85 -8.97 -16.23
N PRO A 299 1.75 -8.12 -15.67
CA PRO A 299 1.41 -7.23 -14.57
C PRO A 299 0.48 -6.10 -15.02
N ALA A 300 -0.42 -5.67 -14.14
CA ALA A 300 -1.35 -4.58 -14.38
C ALA A 300 -1.39 -3.63 -13.19
N ILE A 301 -1.30 -2.32 -13.41
CA ILE A 301 -1.40 -1.33 -12.34
C ILE A 301 -2.87 -1.22 -11.88
N ILE A 302 -3.09 -1.30 -10.59
CA ILE A 302 -4.39 -1.04 -9.97
C ILE A 302 -4.51 0.44 -9.58
N GLU A 303 -3.49 0.94 -8.88
CA GLU A 303 -3.42 2.33 -8.43
C GLU A 303 -1.98 2.78 -8.18
N GLY A 304 -1.75 4.09 -8.19
CA GLY A 304 -0.53 4.74 -7.75
C GLY A 304 -0.79 5.56 -6.48
N ASN A 305 0.01 5.32 -5.44
CA ASN A 305 -0.08 6.07 -4.19
C ASN A 305 1.00 7.14 -4.18
N ASN A 306 0.60 8.40 -4.29
CA ASN A 306 1.49 9.56 -4.30
C ASN A 306 2.06 9.91 -2.91
N PHE A 307 1.50 9.37 -1.84
CA PHE A 307 2.03 9.46 -0.47
C PHE A 307 2.09 8.07 0.17
N PRO A 308 3.00 7.19 -0.34
CA PRO A 308 3.10 5.82 0.16
C PRO A 308 3.48 5.81 1.64
N GLY A 309 2.76 4.99 2.41
CA GLY A 309 3.06 4.80 3.83
C GLY A 309 4.41 4.11 4.05
N THR A 310 5.12 4.51 5.09
CA THR A 310 6.36 3.86 5.51
C THR A 310 6.14 2.60 6.34
N ASP A 311 4.89 2.38 6.73
CA ASP A 311 4.44 1.27 7.54
C ASP A 311 4.64 -0.08 6.82
N LEU A 312 4.40 -0.14 5.53
CA LEU A 312 4.55 -1.40 4.78
C LEU A 312 6.00 -1.88 4.65
N CYS A 313 6.96 -0.96 4.60
CA CYS A 313 8.34 -1.28 4.20
C CYS A 313 9.32 -1.52 5.34
N GLN A 314 8.97 -1.14 6.57
CA GLN A 314 9.89 -1.21 7.71
C GLN A 314 9.23 -1.83 8.95
N LEU A 315 8.10 -2.55 8.77
CA LEU A 315 7.50 -3.31 9.87
C LEU A 315 8.53 -4.25 10.48
N ALA A 316 8.65 -4.25 11.81
CA ALA A 316 9.66 -5.06 12.50
C ALA A 316 9.67 -6.53 12.04
N PRO A 317 8.52 -7.20 11.82
CA PRO A 317 8.51 -8.58 11.30
C PRO A 317 9.04 -8.72 9.88
N LEU A 318 8.91 -7.70 9.03
CA LEU A 318 9.33 -7.72 7.63
C LEU A 318 10.76 -7.19 7.44
N TRP A 319 11.42 -6.72 8.51
CA TRP A 319 12.72 -6.06 8.45
C TRP A 319 13.73 -6.62 9.46
N PRO A 320 14.11 -7.89 9.33
CA PRO A 320 14.98 -8.58 10.29
C PRO A 320 16.39 -7.94 10.39
N GLU A 321 16.82 -7.16 9.39
CA GLU A 321 18.11 -6.46 9.39
C GLU A 321 18.18 -5.35 10.43
N LYS A 322 17.05 -4.91 10.98
CA LYS A 322 16.97 -3.83 11.99
C LYS A 322 17.64 -2.52 11.53
N THR A 323 17.61 -2.28 10.23
CA THR A 323 18.19 -1.08 9.58
C THR A 323 17.16 -0.49 8.63
N GLY A 324 16.62 0.69 8.95
CA GLY A 324 15.57 1.33 8.17
C GLY A 324 16.07 1.98 6.86
N LEU A 325 15.14 2.57 6.12
CA LEU A 325 15.38 3.16 4.78
C LEU A 325 15.94 4.58 4.80
N TRP A 326 16.09 5.23 5.96
CA TRP A 326 16.60 6.60 6.00
C TRP A 326 17.99 6.79 5.41
N PRO A 327 18.99 5.89 5.58
CA PRO A 327 20.27 5.98 4.91
C PRO A 327 20.16 5.91 3.37
N TYR A 328 19.21 5.13 2.85
CA TYR A 328 18.93 5.07 1.43
C TYR A 328 18.44 6.43 0.91
N TYR A 329 17.44 7.06 1.56
CA TYR A 329 16.93 8.37 1.16
C TYR A 329 17.97 9.48 1.34
N LYS A 330 18.77 9.44 2.39
CA LYS A 330 19.91 10.37 2.54
C LYS A 330 20.84 10.33 1.34
N ARG A 331 21.13 9.15 0.85
CA ARG A 331 22.03 8.96 -0.30
C ARG A 331 21.42 9.45 -1.61
N ILE A 332 20.18 9.04 -1.94
CA ILE A 332 19.57 9.40 -3.22
C ILE A 332 19.18 10.87 -3.33
N LEU A 333 18.91 11.53 -2.18
CA LEU A 333 18.51 12.93 -2.09
C LEU A 333 19.67 13.86 -1.64
N ASP A 334 20.88 13.34 -1.50
CA ASP A 334 22.07 14.07 -1.05
C ASP A 334 21.81 14.88 0.26
N LEU A 335 21.14 14.22 1.23
CA LEU A 335 20.82 14.83 2.52
C LEU A 335 21.96 14.61 3.52
N LYS A 336 22.32 15.67 4.24
CA LYS A 336 23.33 15.62 5.31
C LYS A 336 22.85 14.91 6.58
#